data_6b20dbd1d1b1a2b9f4a4638b863b4436
#
_entry.id   6b20dbd1d1b1a2b9f4a4638b863b4436
#
_cell.length_a   1.000
_cell.length_b   1.000
_cell.length_c   1.000
_cell.angle_alpha   90.00
_cell.angle_beta   90.00
_cell.angle_gamma   90.00
#
_symmetry.space_group_name_H-M   'P 1'
#
loop_
_entity.id
_entity.type
_entity.pdbx_description
1 polymer ?
#
loop_
_entity_poly.entity_id
_entity_poly.type
_entity_poly.pdbx_seq_one_letter_code
_entity_poly.pdbx_strand_id
1 'polypeptide(L)'
;DYYNDTKNKREIVFFGEEGALSSPPRLEKNKEDLEKYSYKGWDGREFLRWYDVFNKFLDAKQLRTVYPTVDDLCVAMGTVSYEHQGRKIESARMNNLTDAYVVNGWESELTENYSGIVDCFRYPKSNPAIIARYNQPLYVAVKTRQQVAAAGGEVTVDFYLINEKNVRGNHQLKISVTDSQGKVMEVGTYETE
;
A
#
# COMPACT_ATOMS: atom_id res chain seq x y z
N ASP A 1 -2.61 10.57 15.84
CA ASP A 1 -2.04 9.45 15.11
C ASP A 1 -1.23 8.54 16.01
N TYR A 2 -1.53 7.25 16.00
CA TYR A 2 -0.88 6.24 16.83
C TYR A 2 0.65 6.27 16.74
N TYR A 3 1.18 6.43 15.52
CA TYR A 3 2.63 6.46 15.29
C TYR A 3 3.32 7.76 15.73
N ASN A 4 2.59 8.84 15.98
CA ASN A 4 3.15 10.14 16.32
C ASN A 4 3.13 10.47 17.82
N ASP A 5 2.47 9.63 18.64
CA ASP A 5 2.27 9.88 20.07
C ASP A 5 3.35 9.32 20.98
N THR A 6 4.33 8.61 20.44
CA THR A 6 5.41 8.02 21.22
C THR A 6 6.35 9.13 21.69
N LYS A 7 6.37 9.39 22.99
CA LYS A 7 7.19 10.46 23.62
C LYS A 7 8.45 9.93 24.31
N ASN A 8 8.59 8.60 24.40
CA ASN A 8 9.71 7.97 25.08
C ASN A 8 10.91 7.86 24.13
N LYS A 9 11.97 8.64 24.41
CA LYS A 9 13.23 8.62 23.63
C LYS A 9 14.32 7.73 24.25
N ARG A 10 13.99 6.97 25.31
CA ARG A 10 14.94 6.12 26.01
C ARG A 10 14.90 4.68 25.58
N GLU A 11 13.86 4.28 24.90
CA GLU A 11 13.63 2.90 24.44
C GLU A 11 13.59 2.87 22.93
N ILE A 12 14.00 1.74 22.36
CA ILE A 12 13.88 1.47 20.93
C ILE A 12 12.40 1.31 20.60
N VAL A 13 11.91 2.10 19.67
CA VAL A 13 10.55 2.01 19.13
C VAL A 13 10.57 1.19 17.85
N PHE A 14 10.07 -0.02 17.94
CA PHE A 14 10.06 -0.99 16.85
C PHE A 14 8.64 -1.47 16.54
N PHE A 15 8.18 -1.21 15.32
CA PHE A 15 6.92 -1.73 14.80
C PHE A 15 7.17 -3.06 14.09
N GLY A 16 6.97 -4.17 14.78
CA GLY A 16 7.35 -5.52 14.34
C GLY A 16 6.31 -6.23 13.48
N GLU A 17 5.05 -5.77 13.49
CA GLU A 17 3.94 -6.45 12.81
C GLU A 17 3.01 -5.47 12.10
N GLU A 18 3.55 -4.67 11.17
CA GLU A 18 2.77 -3.74 10.39
C GLU A 18 2.20 -4.41 9.12
N GLY A 19 1.00 -4.98 9.26
CA GLY A 19 0.27 -5.58 8.15
C GLY A 19 -0.52 -4.57 7.33
N ALA A 20 -0.80 -4.91 6.08
CA ALA A 20 -1.70 -4.16 5.20
C ALA A 20 -3.16 -4.63 5.33
N LEU A 21 -4.05 -4.03 4.53
CA LEU A 21 -5.36 -4.61 4.27
C LEU A 21 -5.18 -5.95 3.57
N SER A 22 -5.99 -6.92 3.97
CA SER A 22 -6.01 -8.22 3.30
C SER A 22 -6.44 -8.07 1.84
N SER A 23 -5.77 -8.80 0.96
CA SER A 23 -6.15 -8.92 -0.45
C SER A 23 -5.95 -10.36 -0.92
N PRO A 24 -6.75 -10.83 -1.89
CA PRO A 24 -6.63 -12.20 -2.36
C PRO A 24 -5.28 -12.44 -3.05
N PRO A 25 -4.83 -13.71 -3.12
CA PRO A 25 -3.74 -14.11 -4.00
C PRO A 25 -4.15 -13.94 -5.47
N ARG A 26 -3.22 -14.14 -6.39
CA ARG A 26 -3.45 -14.11 -7.85
C ARG A 26 -4.18 -15.39 -8.29
N LEU A 27 -5.45 -15.52 -7.90
CA LEU A 27 -6.24 -16.75 -7.98
C LEU A 27 -6.27 -17.38 -9.38
N GLU A 28 -6.32 -16.57 -10.43
CA GLU A 28 -6.33 -17.07 -11.82
C GLU A 28 -4.97 -17.68 -12.18
N LYS A 29 -3.86 -17.01 -11.82
CA LYS A 29 -2.50 -17.52 -12.03
C LYS A 29 -2.23 -18.78 -11.21
N ASN A 30 -2.69 -18.78 -9.97
CA ASN A 30 -2.57 -19.93 -9.08
C ASN A 30 -3.33 -21.13 -9.65
N LYS A 31 -4.53 -20.90 -10.20
CA LYS A 31 -5.30 -21.93 -10.90
C LYS A 31 -4.54 -22.49 -12.10
N GLU A 32 -3.99 -21.62 -12.96
CA GLU A 32 -3.19 -22.02 -14.12
C GLU A 32 -2.01 -22.92 -13.74
N ASP A 33 -1.28 -22.56 -12.66
CA ASP A 33 -0.16 -23.36 -12.17
C ASP A 33 -0.61 -24.70 -11.58
N LEU A 34 -1.68 -24.70 -10.78
CA LEU A 34 -2.24 -25.93 -10.21
C LEU A 34 -2.68 -26.93 -11.30
N GLU A 35 -3.29 -26.44 -12.36
CA GLU A 35 -3.70 -27.24 -13.51
C GLU A 35 -2.49 -27.76 -14.30
N LYS A 36 -1.53 -26.85 -14.59
CA LYS A 36 -0.29 -27.17 -15.32
C LYS A 36 0.53 -28.28 -14.65
N TYR A 37 0.65 -28.21 -13.33
CA TYR A 37 1.42 -29.19 -12.55
C TYR A 37 0.58 -30.34 -12.01
N SER A 38 -0.71 -30.40 -12.34
CA SER A 38 -1.65 -31.41 -11.86
C SER A 38 -1.66 -31.59 -10.35
N TYR A 39 -1.47 -30.49 -9.62
CA TYR A 39 -1.41 -30.51 -8.16
C TYR A 39 -2.79 -30.78 -7.54
N LYS A 40 -2.87 -31.75 -6.62
CA LYS A 40 -4.13 -32.24 -6.03
C LYS A 40 -4.18 -32.15 -4.51
N GLY A 41 -3.29 -31.37 -3.87
CA GLY A 41 -3.30 -31.13 -2.44
C GLY A 41 -4.59 -30.48 -1.96
N TRP A 42 -4.84 -30.48 -0.66
CA TRP A 42 -6.03 -29.87 -0.07
C TRP A 42 -6.04 -28.36 -0.30
N ASP A 43 -4.89 -27.73 -0.16
CA ASP A 43 -4.64 -26.31 -0.39
C ASP A 43 -4.92 -25.90 -1.86
N GLY A 44 -4.48 -26.72 -2.82
CA GLY A 44 -4.79 -26.52 -4.23
C GLY A 44 -6.31 -26.50 -4.49
N ARG A 45 -7.07 -27.39 -3.84
CA ARG A 45 -8.54 -27.38 -3.94
C ARG A 45 -9.17 -26.12 -3.39
N GLU A 46 -8.62 -25.56 -2.31
CA GLU A 46 -9.11 -24.29 -1.75
C GLU A 46 -8.86 -23.12 -2.70
N PHE A 47 -7.69 -23.01 -3.35
CA PHE A 47 -7.44 -21.99 -4.37
C PHE A 47 -8.43 -22.08 -5.52
N LEU A 48 -8.70 -23.28 -6.03
CA LEU A 48 -9.68 -23.49 -7.11
C LEU A 48 -11.10 -23.09 -6.66
N ARG A 49 -11.47 -23.43 -5.41
CA ARG A 49 -12.76 -23.02 -4.83
C ARG A 49 -12.87 -21.50 -4.73
N TRP A 50 -11.82 -20.81 -4.28
CA TRP A 50 -11.80 -19.35 -4.20
C TRP A 50 -11.89 -18.72 -5.59
N TYR A 51 -11.15 -19.25 -6.56
CA TYR A 51 -11.26 -18.78 -7.94
C TYR A 51 -12.72 -18.89 -8.44
N ASP A 52 -13.38 -20.02 -8.23
CA ASP A 52 -14.77 -20.22 -8.65
C ASP A 52 -15.74 -19.26 -7.96
N VAL A 53 -15.53 -18.97 -6.68
CA VAL A 53 -16.34 -17.99 -5.94
C VAL A 53 -16.17 -16.59 -6.53
N PHE A 54 -14.95 -16.15 -6.78
CA PHE A 54 -14.66 -14.84 -7.37
C PHE A 54 -15.21 -14.73 -8.79
N ASN A 55 -15.05 -15.80 -9.57
CA ASN A 55 -15.54 -15.86 -10.94
C ASN A 55 -17.08 -15.70 -10.98
N LYS A 56 -17.80 -16.46 -10.15
CA LYS A 56 -19.27 -16.35 -10.01
C LYS A 56 -19.69 -14.98 -9.46
N PHE A 57 -18.93 -14.40 -8.56
CA PHE A 57 -19.20 -13.07 -8.00
C PHE A 57 -19.16 -12.00 -9.09
N LEU A 58 -18.14 -12.02 -9.97
CA LEU A 58 -18.03 -11.09 -11.09
C LEU A 58 -19.26 -11.12 -11.99
N ASP A 59 -19.74 -12.32 -12.30
CA ASP A 59 -20.92 -12.51 -13.14
C ASP A 59 -22.21 -12.07 -12.42
N ALA A 60 -22.42 -12.52 -11.19
CA ALA A 60 -23.60 -12.19 -10.39
C ALA A 60 -23.75 -10.69 -10.10
N LYS A 61 -22.63 -9.97 -10.01
CA LYS A 61 -22.60 -8.50 -9.76
C LYS A 61 -22.44 -7.68 -11.03
N GLN A 62 -22.40 -8.32 -12.21
CA GLN A 62 -22.22 -7.65 -13.50
C GLN A 62 -20.96 -6.78 -13.57
N LEU A 63 -19.87 -7.24 -12.93
CA LEU A 63 -18.63 -6.48 -12.80
C LEU A 63 -17.61 -6.73 -13.93
N ARG A 64 -17.94 -7.60 -14.92
CA ARG A 64 -17.03 -7.93 -16.03
C ARG A 64 -16.66 -6.76 -16.94
N THR A 65 -17.46 -5.70 -16.94
CA THR A 65 -17.11 -4.46 -17.65
C THR A 65 -15.99 -3.67 -16.97
N VAL A 66 -15.80 -3.87 -15.67
CA VAL A 66 -14.76 -3.20 -14.86
C VAL A 66 -13.59 -4.14 -14.62
N TYR A 67 -13.87 -5.39 -14.32
CA TYR A 67 -12.89 -6.46 -14.07
C TYR A 67 -13.19 -7.63 -15.01
N PRO A 68 -12.62 -7.65 -16.22
CA PRO A 68 -12.85 -8.69 -17.20
C PRO A 68 -12.51 -10.10 -16.70
N THR A 69 -11.45 -10.21 -15.91
CA THR A 69 -10.96 -11.48 -15.33
C THR A 69 -10.98 -11.46 -13.80
N VAL A 70 -10.83 -12.63 -13.20
CA VAL A 70 -10.62 -12.74 -11.74
C VAL A 70 -9.29 -12.10 -11.35
N ASP A 71 -8.28 -12.22 -12.21
CA ASP A 71 -6.97 -11.62 -11.96
C ASP A 71 -7.03 -10.09 -11.92
N ASP A 72 -7.80 -9.44 -12.80
CA ASP A 72 -8.00 -7.99 -12.77
C ASP A 72 -8.60 -7.53 -11.43
N LEU A 73 -9.59 -8.25 -10.91
CA LEU A 73 -10.15 -7.97 -9.59
C LEU A 73 -9.12 -8.18 -8.48
N CYS A 74 -8.38 -9.29 -8.49
CA CYS A 74 -7.34 -9.58 -7.49
C CYS A 74 -6.26 -8.50 -7.49
N VAL A 75 -5.79 -8.05 -8.66
CA VAL A 75 -4.80 -6.98 -8.79
C VAL A 75 -5.33 -5.64 -8.28
N ALA A 76 -6.59 -5.31 -8.59
CA ALA A 76 -7.21 -4.08 -8.08
C ALA A 76 -7.28 -4.08 -6.54
N MET A 77 -7.69 -5.19 -5.93
CA MET A 77 -7.69 -5.35 -4.48
C MET A 77 -6.28 -5.30 -3.89
N GLY A 78 -5.30 -5.93 -4.55
CA GLY A 78 -3.88 -5.87 -4.20
C GLY A 78 -3.33 -4.44 -4.27
N THR A 79 -3.77 -3.63 -5.23
CA THR A 79 -3.40 -2.22 -5.34
C THR A 79 -3.85 -1.43 -4.12
N VAL A 80 -5.10 -1.60 -3.67
CA VAL A 80 -5.61 -0.96 -2.46
C VAL A 80 -4.82 -1.41 -1.22
N SER A 81 -4.49 -2.69 -1.13
CA SER A 81 -3.65 -3.23 -0.05
C SER A 81 -2.27 -2.58 -0.02
N TYR A 82 -1.61 -2.45 -1.17
CA TYR A 82 -0.28 -1.86 -1.28
C TYR A 82 -0.27 -0.36 -0.96
N GLU A 83 -1.28 0.39 -1.41
CA GLU A 83 -1.43 1.81 -1.06
C GLU A 83 -1.63 2.00 0.45
N HIS A 84 -2.44 1.15 1.08
CA HIS A 84 -2.63 1.18 2.52
C HIS A 84 -1.34 0.86 3.27
N GLN A 85 -0.58 -0.15 2.83
CA GLN A 85 0.70 -0.52 3.41
C GLN A 85 1.73 0.59 3.25
N GLY A 86 1.79 1.21 2.08
CA GLY A 86 2.65 2.36 1.81
C GLY A 86 2.36 3.52 2.76
N ARG A 87 1.08 3.84 3.02
CA ARG A 87 0.69 4.87 3.99
C ARG A 87 1.09 4.52 5.43
N LYS A 88 1.09 3.26 5.81
CA LYS A 88 1.60 2.82 7.11
C LYS A 88 3.11 3.02 7.22
N ILE A 89 3.86 2.63 6.18
CA ILE A 89 5.31 2.89 6.09
C ILE A 89 5.58 4.39 6.21
N GLU A 90 4.87 5.21 5.45
CA GLU A 90 4.96 6.67 5.50
C GLU A 90 4.72 7.20 6.92
N SER A 91 3.65 6.72 7.57
CA SER A 91 3.30 7.14 8.94
C SER A 91 4.37 6.76 9.96
N ALA A 92 4.96 5.58 9.86
CA ALA A 92 6.05 5.15 10.72
C ALA A 92 7.30 6.01 10.52
N ARG A 93 7.62 6.34 9.27
CA ARG A 93 8.80 7.14 8.89
C ARG A 93 8.67 8.63 9.20
N MET A 94 7.46 9.18 9.27
CA MET A 94 7.22 10.56 9.71
C MET A 94 7.48 10.78 11.21
N ASN A 95 7.60 9.71 11.99
CA ASN A 95 7.82 9.77 13.41
C ASN A 95 9.32 9.65 13.74
N ASN A 96 9.92 10.74 14.22
CA ASN A 96 11.34 10.78 14.63
C ASN A 96 11.69 9.86 15.82
N LEU A 97 10.70 9.24 16.45
CA LEU A 97 10.91 8.30 17.56
C LEU A 97 10.89 6.84 17.10
N THR A 98 10.50 6.58 15.86
CA THR A 98 10.52 5.24 15.29
C THR A 98 11.94 4.89 14.86
N ASP A 99 12.51 3.85 15.47
CA ASP A 99 13.86 3.37 15.14
C ASP A 99 13.81 2.32 14.02
N ALA A 100 12.77 1.49 14.00
CA ALA A 100 12.60 0.49 12.96
C ALA A 100 11.14 0.08 12.78
N TYR A 101 10.83 -0.44 11.60
CA TYR A 101 9.56 -1.08 11.28
C TYR A 101 9.78 -2.30 10.38
N VAL A 102 8.89 -3.26 10.48
CA VAL A 102 8.85 -4.44 9.63
C VAL A 102 7.47 -4.56 9.01
N VAL A 103 7.43 -4.75 7.70
CA VAL A 103 6.21 -5.11 6.99
C VAL A 103 5.91 -6.57 7.29
N ASN A 104 4.83 -6.83 8.02
CA ASN A 104 4.43 -8.18 8.35
C ASN A 104 3.89 -8.90 7.12
N GLY A 105 4.37 -10.13 6.93
CA GLY A 105 3.95 -10.99 5.85
C GLY A 105 4.53 -10.59 4.50
N TRP A 106 5.75 -11.03 4.20
CA TRP A 106 6.24 -11.02 2.81
C TRP A 106 5.30 -11.78 1.89
N GLU A 107 4.82 -12.91 2.35
CA GLU A 107 4.00 -13.87 1.64
C GLU A 107 2.61 -13.98 2.27
N SER A 108 1.57 -14.05 1.45
CA SER A 108 0.23 -14.37 1.88
C SER A 108 0.02 -15.87 1.87
N GLU A 109 -0.38 -16.42 3.00
CA GLU A 109 -0.82 -17.80 3.10
C GLU A 109 -2.32 -17.95 2.85
N LEU A 110 -2.75 -19.13 2.43
CA LEU A 110 -4.15 -19.36 2.04
C LEU A 110 -5.13 -19.20 3.22
N THR A 111 -4.72 -19.56 4.42
CA THR A 111 -5.62 -19.71 5.57
C THR A 111 -5.38 -18.70 6.68
N GLU A 112 -4.33 -17.90 6.62
CA GLU A 112 -3.93 -17.08 7.74
C GLU A 112 -3.66 -15.61 7.36
N ASN A 113 -2.62 -15.33 6.61
CA ASN A 113 -2.15 -13.97 6.40
C ASN A 113 -2.33 -13.52 4.94
N TYR A 114 -3.34 -12.71 4.68
CA TYR A 114 -3.58 -12.13 3.35
C TYR A 114 -2.95 -10.74 3.14
N SER A 115 -2.16 -10.26 4.08
CA SER A 115 -1.53 -8.93 3.97
C SER A 115 -0.23 -8.92 3.16
N GLY A 116 0.30 -10.09 2.78
CA GLY A 116 1.57 -10.23 2.08
C GLY A 116 1.68 -9.46 0.76
N ILE A 117 2.92 -9.12 0.41
CA ILE A 117 3.28 -8.46 -0.87
C ILE A 117 3.15 -9.45 -2.02
N VAL A 118 3.61 -10.68 -1.82
CA VAL A 118 3.43 -11.78 -2.78
C VAL A 118 2.43 -12.80 -2.22
N ASP A 119 1.86 -13.60 -3.10
CA ASP A 119 1.12 -14.80 -2.70
C ASP A 119 2.07 -15.99 -2.50
N CYS A 120 1.53 -17.13 -2.04
CA CYS A 120 2.32 -18.33 -1.79
C CYS A 120 2.91 -18.96 -3.08
N PHE A 121 2.46 -18.57 -4.26
CA PHE A 121 3.07 -18.91 -5.55
C PHE A 121 4.14 -17.90 -5.99
N ARG A 122 4.44 -16.90 -5.15
CA ARG A 122 5.40 -15.82 -5.39
C ARG A 122 4.98 -14.79 -6.45
N TYR A 123 3.71 -14.76 -6.81
CA TYR A 123 3.20 -13.69 -7.65
C TYR A 123 2.99 -12.42 -6.83
N PRO A 124 3.54 -11.26 -7.24
CA PRO A 124 3.17 -9.98 -6.66
C PRO A 124 1.67 -9.73 -6.81
N LYS A 125 1.00 -9.35 -5.73
CA LYS A 125 -0.46 -9.15 -5.72
C LYS A 125 -0.87 -7.88 -6.44
N SER A 126 0.08 -6.93 -6.62
CA SER A 126 -0.04 -5.74 -7.46
C SER A 126 1.34 -5.27 -7.90
N ASN A 127 1.44 -4.04 -8.42
CA ASN A 127 2.72 -3.43 -8.80
C ASN A 127 3.56 -3.05 -7.55
N PRO A 128 4.71 -3.70 -7.30
CA PRO A 128 5.55 -3.40 -6.15
C PRO A 128 6.08 -1.96 -6.10
N ALA A 129 6.12 -1.26 -7.23
CA ALA A 129 6.53 0.14 -7.28
C ALA A 129 5.64 1.05 -6.41
N ILE A 130 4.41 0.64 -6.10
CA ILE A 130 3.52 1.35 -5.21
C ILE A 130 4.15 1.44 -3.80
N ILE A 131 4.57 0.31 -3.25
CA ILE A 131 5.21 0.27 -1.92
C ILE A 131 6.59 0.95 -1.98
N ALA A 132 7.37 0.67 -3.04
CA ALA A 132 8.71 1.25 -3.21
C ALA A 132 8.68 2.78 -3.23
N ARG A 133 7.61 3.41 -3.74
CA ARG A 133 7.42 4.86 -3.72
C ARG A 133 7.44 5.42 -2.30
N TYR A 134 6.74 4.76 -1.36
CA TYR A 134 6.68 5.19 0.04
C TYR A 134 7.95 4.88 0.85
N ASN A 135 8.81 4.01 0.32
CA ASN A 135 10.02 3.54 0.99
C ASN A 135 11.30 4.14 0.41
N GLN A 136 11.22 5.24 -0.31
CA GLN A 136 12.40 5.91 -0.86
C GLN A 136 13.20 6.61 0.25
N PRO A 137 14.54 6.50 0.25
CA PRO A 137 15.36 7.05 1.33
C PRO A 137 15.44 8.59 1.35
N LEU A 138 15.06 9.26 0.26
CA LEU A 138 14.76 10.69 0.24
C LEU A 138 13.33 10.85 -0.23
N TYR A 139 12.44 11.28 0.66
CA TYR A 139 11.02 11.26 0.43
C TYR A 139 10.32 12.43 1.14
N VAL A 140 9.31 13.00 0.51
CA VAL A 140 8.44 13.99 1.15
C VAL A 140 7.08 13.35 1.41
N ALA A 141 6.79 13.08 2.67
CA ALA A 141 5.48 12.61 3.08
C ALA A 141 4.49 13.78 3.18
N VAL A 142 3.27 13.55 2.73
CA VAL A 142 2.20 14.56 2.68
C VAL A 142 1.02 14.09 3.51
N LYS A 143 0.67 14.87 4.54
CA LYS A 143 -0.41 14.52 5.45
C LYS A 143 -1.44 15.63 5.53
N THR A 144 -2.68 15.33 5.19
CA THR A 144 -3.81 16.21 5.45
C THR A 144 -4.28 16.04 6.89
N ARG A 145 -4.49 17.14 7.61
CA ARG A 145 -5.03 17.09 8.99
C ARG A 145 -6.51 16.72 9.01
N GLN A 146 -7.22 17.09 7.96
CA GLN A 146 -8.64 16.77 7.77
C GLN A 146 -8.78 15.60 6.78
N GLN A 147 -9.53 14.57 7.13
CA GLN A 147 -9.90 13.50 6.21
C GLN A 147 -11.04 13.90 5.28
N VAL A 148 -11.89 14.81 5.73
CA VAL A 148 -13.02 15.34 4.99
C VAL A 148 -13.04 16.84 5.16
N ALA A 149 -13.17 17.57 4.08
CA ALA A 149 -13.33 19.03 4.07
C ALA A 149 -14.61 19.41 3.32
N ALA A 150 -15.27 20.46 3.79
CA ALA A 150 -16.40 21.05 3.07
C ALA A 150 -15.91 21.78 1.80
N ALA A 151 -16.72 21.81 0.76
CA ALA A 151 -16.42 22.61 -0.42
C ALA A 151 -16.27 24.10 -0.04
N GLY A 152 -15.16 24.71 -0.47
CA GLY A 152 -14.80 26.08 -0.10
C GLY A 152 -14.19 26.23 1.30
N GLY A 153 -14.01 25.15 2.05
CA GLY A 153 -13.32 25.13 3.35
C GLY A 153 -11.80 25.09 3.20
N GLU A 154 -11.11 25.37 4.29
CA GLU A 154 -9.66 25.29 4.38
C GLU A 154 -9.20 23.85 4.65
N VAL A 155 -8.10 23.44 4.02
CA VAL A 155 -7.42 22.16 4.26
C VAL A 155 -6.00 22.44 4.69
N THR A 156 -5.63 21.95 5.87
CA THR A 156 -4.26 22.02 6.36
C THR A 156 -3.49 20.78 5.91
N VAL A 157 -2.33 21.00 5.32
CA VAL A 157 -1.44 19.95 4.84
C VAL A 157 -0.08 20.09 5.47
N ASP A 158 0.39 19.03 6.11
CA ASP A 158 1.74 18.95 6.67
C ASP A 158 2.66 18.19 5.71
N PHE A 159 3.89 18.68 5.57
CA PHE A 159 4.93 18.06 4.78
C PHE A 159 6.05 17.59 5.71
N TYR A 160 6.45 16.34 5.56
CA TYR A 160 7.53 15.73 6.34
C TYR A 160 8.65 15.32 5.39
N LEU A 161 9.82 15.92 5.53
CA LEU A 161 10.99 15.52 4.77
C LEU A 161 11.69 14.35 5.47
N ILE A 162 11.71 13.21 4.81
CA ILE A 162 12.43 12.01 5.24
C ILE A 162 13.75 11.98 4.49
N ASN A 163 14.85 12.14 5.21
CA ASN A 163 16.19 12.28 4.63
C ASN A 163 17.16 11.22 5.16
N GLU A 164 16.97 9.98 4.75
CA GLU A 164 17.86 8.86 5.09
C GLU A 164 19.13 8.84 4.22
N LYS A 165 19.18 9.64 3.15
CA LYS A 165 20.40 9.84 2.33
C LYS A 165 21.38 10.83 2.92
N ASN A 166 21.02 11.48 4.04
CA ASN A 166 21.83 12.54 4.63
C ASN A 166 22.23 13.65 3.63
N VAL A 167 21.30 14.01 2.77
CA VAL A 167 21.45 15.15 1.85
C VAL A 167 21.53 16.41 2.70
N ARG A 168 22.53 17.27 2.41
CA ARG A 168 22.81 18.49 3.16
C ARG A 168 22.92 19.68 2.22
N GLY A 169 22.76 20.86 2.77
CA GLY A 169 22.82 22.13 2.04
C GLY A 169 21.44 22.69 1.76
N ASN A 170 21.39 23.83 1.08
CA ASN A 170 20.16 24.52 0.79
C ASN A 170 19.42 23.85 -0.36
N HIS A 171 18.22 23.43 -0.12
CA HIS A 171 17.31 22.82 -1.10
C HIS A 171 15.97 23.55 -1.14
N GLN A 172 15.23 23.37 -2.20
CA GLN A 172 13.91 23.96 -2.35
C GLN A 172 12.84 22.87 -2.44
N LEU A 173 11.83 22.98 -1.60
CA LEU A 173 10.59 22.21 -1.71
C LEU A 173 9.56 23.03 -2.46
N LYS A 174 9.20 22.61 -3.67
CA LYS A 174 8.14 23.22 -4.47
C LYS A 174 6.83 22.45 -4.26
N ILE A 175 5.78 23.19 -3.95
CA ILE A 175 4.45 22.64 -3.69
C ILE A 175 3.51 23.14 -4.77
N SER A 176 2.79 22.21 -5.38
CA SER A 176 1.72 22.50 -6.34
C SER A 176 0.49 21.65 -6.05
N VAL A 177 -0.66 22.16 -6.42
CA VAL A 177 -1.94 21.44 -6.39
C VAL A 177 -2.43 21.30 -7.82
N THR A 178 -2.84 20.10 -8.17
CA THR A 178 -3.44 19.81 -9.49
C THR A 178 -4.91 19.47 -9.30
N ASP A 179 -5.79 20.18 -10.01
CA ASP A 179 -7.21 19.89 -9.98
C ASP A 179 -7.59 18.65 -10.81
N SER A 180 -8.86 18.27 -10.76
CA SER A 180 -9.38 17.12 -11.52
C SER A 180 -9.32 17.27 -13.04
N GLN A 181 -9.08 18.48 -13.55
CA GLN A 181 -8.92 18.78 -14.97
C GLN A 181 -7.44 18.83 -15.39
N GLY A 182 -6.52 18.57 -14.45
CA GLY A 182 -5.07 18.60 -14.70
C GLY A 182 -4.47 20.00 -14.65
N LYS A 183 -5.21 21.05 -14.25
CA LYS A 183 -4.68 22.40 -14.07
C LYS A 183 -3.82 22.45 -12.81
N VAL A 184 -2.57 22.83 -13.00
CA VAL A 184 -1.59 22.97 -11.91
C VAL A 184 -1.64 24.39 -11.37
N MET A 185 -1.73 24.50 -10.04
CA MET A 185 -1.57 25.74 -9.29
C MET A 185 -0.36 25.62 -8.38
N GLU A 186 0.63 26.51 -8.52
CA GLU A 186 1.75 26.59 -7.59
C GLU A 186 1.27 27.22 -6.29
N VAL A 187 1.51 26.53 -5.18
CA VAL A 187 1.11 26.98 -3.84
C VAL A 187 2.25 27.74 -3.17
N GLY A 188 3.49 27.28 -3.34
CA GLY A 188 4.66 27.94 -2.79
C GLY A 188 5.96 27.16 -3.01
N THR A 189 7.06 27.86 -2.68
CA THR A 189 8.41 27.31 -2.63
C THR A 189 8.98 27.58 -1.24
N TYR A 190 9.54 26.57 -0.60
CA TYR A 190 10.07 26.62 0.74
C TYR A 190 11.53 26.20 0.72
N GLU A 191 12.37 26.97 1.43
CA GLU A 191 13.76 26.59 1.65
C GLU A 191 13.83 25.51 2.72
N THR A 192 14.69 24.50 2.51
CA THR A 192 14.99 23.44 3.47
C THR A 192 16.49 23.38 3.67
N GLU A 193 16.93 23.25 4.91
CA GLU A 193 18.33 23.09 5.31
C GLU A 193 18.66 21.63 5.64
#